data_35619e84823b06257f99421f0b054115
#
_entry.id   35619e84823b06257f99421f0b054115
#
_cell.length_a   1.000
_cell.length_b   1.000
_cell.length_c   1.000
_cell.angle_alpha   90.00
_cell.angle_beta   90.00
_cell.angle_gamma   90.00
#
_symmetry.space_group_name_H-M   'P 1'
#
loop_
_entity.id
_entity.type
_entity.pdbx_description
1 polymer ?
#
loop_
_entity_poly.entity_id
_entity_poly.type
_entity_poly.pdbx_seq_one_letter_code
_entity_poly.pdbx_strand_id
1 'polypeptide(L)'
;MSPTARSEQQSVRRPVHVLLGRGRAARSPLPVLVTALAVLGGCAIVLPLVGMGTRVSWGQLPQLLATPSAQAALWLSIRTCLSSTVVCVVLGVPLALLLARSWPGVRIARILAVLPMTMPPVVAGIALLSTLGNRGLLGAHLKEWGVPVAFSTTAVVIAQVFVSMPFLVVTLEAALRSRDKRAEVTARSLGAGPWRVLAQVTLPLATPALARGTALALGRSLGEFGATIAFAGSKEGVTRTMPLAIYLEREKDTATSLALAAVLIGLSFVIVGATNIDWGRVASRLMPRHADSEDDDAAWEPRDSQASAPNRGERTPESPRGGGRGQDLQVAFELPERDVVVNLEVEAGHTTALIGPNGSGKSTVCSVVAGLLDAENGQVVLG
;
A
#
# COMPACT_ATOMS: atom_id res chain seq x y z
N MET A 1 -48.06 -31.40 61.18
CA MET A 1 -46.66 -31.34 61.69
C MET A 1 -45.76 -31.74 60.59
N SER A 2 -45.22 -30.79 59.88
CA SER A 2 -44.27 -31.01 58.79
C SER A 2 -43.16 -29.96 58.88
N PRO A 3 -41.91 -30.28 58.74
CA PRO A 3 -40.89 -29.30 58.49
C PRO A 3 -40.53 -29.26 57.02
N THR A 4 -40.57 -28.06 56.51
CA THR A 4 -40.20 -27.61 55.19
C THR A 4 -38.73 -27.80 54.87
N ALA A 5 -38.42 -28.49 53.76
CA ALA A 5 -37.11 -28.58 53.18
C ALA A 5 -36.78 -27.29 52.41
N ARG A 6 -35.74 -26.59 52.84
CA ARG A 6 -35.07 -25.55 52.04
C ARG A 6 -34.13 -26.25 51.08
N SER A 7 -34.39 -26.17 49.77
CA SER A 7 -33.44 -26.53 48.73
C SER A 7 -32.49 -25.35 48.50
N GLU A 8 -31.27 -25.49 48.91
CA GLU A 8 -30.14 -24.64 48.51
C GLU A 8 -29.89 -24.82 47.02
N GLN A 9 -30.20 -23.80 46.24
CA GLN A 9 -29.70 -23.70 44.86
C GLN A 9 -28.26 -23.17 44.89
N GLN A 10 -27.28 -24.08 44.87
CA GLN A 10 -25.90 -23.76 44.55
C GLN A 10 -25.85 -23.37 43.08
N SER A 11 -25.71 -22.09 42.81
CA SER A 11 -25.40 -21.59 41.45
C SER A 11 -23.94 -21.96 41.10
N VAL A 12 -23.79 -23.02 40.33
CA VAL A 12 -22.50 -23.40 39.74
C VAL A 12 -22.10 -22.32 38.75
N ARG A 13 -21.19 -21.44 39.13
CA ARG A 13 -20.49 -20.54 38.21
C ARG A 13 -19.63 -21.39 37.29
N ARG A 14 -20.08 -21.63 36.07
CA ARG A 14 -19.24 -22.21 35.00
C ARG A 14 -18.27 -21.15 34.49
N PRO A 15 -16.97 -21.43 34.45
CA PRO A 15 -16.03 -20.50 33.82
C PRO A 15 -16.33 -20.41 32.32
N VAL A 16 -16.38 -19.18 31.78
CA VAL A 16 -16.50 -18.93 30.35
C VAL A 16 -15.18 -19.32 29.68
N HIS A 17 -15.13 -20.53 29.13
CA HIS A 17 -14.02 -20.93 28.28
C HIS A 17 -14.20 -20.29 26.92
N VAL A 18 -13.45 -19.21 26.64
CA VAL A 18 -13.27 -18.68 25.30
C VAL A 18 -12.40 -19.67 24.54
N LEU A 19 -13.02 -20.59 23.80
CA LEU A 19 -12.30 -21.47 22.88
C LEU A 19 -11.80 -20.63 21.70
N LEU A 20 -10.54 -20.21 21.75
CA LEU A 20 -9.83 -19.64 20.64
C LEU A 20 -9.58 -20.71 19.58
N GLY A 21 -10.58 -21.04 18.81
CA GLY A 21 -10.43 -21.82 17.58
C GLY A 21 -9.63 -21.01 16.56
N ARG A 22 -8.38 -21.41 16.29
CA ARG A 22 -7.67 -20.98 15.09
C ARG A 22 -8.36 -21.60 13.87
N GLY A 23 -9.53 -21.09 13.50
CA GLY A 23 -10.20 -21.41 12.26
C GLY A 23 -9.32 -20.92 11.11
N ARG A 24 -8.71 -21.86 10.36
CA ARG A 24 -8.28 -21.57 9.00
C ARG A 24 -9.53 -21.07 8.28
N ALA A 25 -9.55 -19.78 7.90
CA ALA A 25 -10.60 -19.24 7.07
C ALA A 25 -10.79 -20.18 5.87
N ALA A 26 -11.90 -20.89 5.85
CA ALA A 26 -12.26 -21.75 4.73
C ALA A 26 -12.42 -20.82 3.51
N ARG A 27 -11.42 -20.83 2.63
CA ARG A 27 -11.51 -20.09 1.37
C ARG A 27 -12.64 -20.72 0.60
N SER A 28 -13.76 -20.01 0.44
CA SER A 28 -14.84 -20.44 -0.46
C SER A 28 -14.21 -20.70 -1.84
N PRO A 29 -14.39 -21.89 -2.44
CA PRO A 29 -13.81 -22.17 -3.74
C PRO A 29 -14.41 -21.22 -4.78
N LEU A 30 -13.53 -20.59 -5.57
CA LEU A 30 -13.99 -19.76 -6.68
C LEU A 30 -14.78 -20.61 -7.69
N PRO A 31 -15.83 -20.05 -8.32
CA PRO A 31 -16.54 -20.74 -9.39
C PRO A 31 -15.59 -21.23 -10.47
N VAL A 32 -15.81 -22.45 -10.96
CA VAL A 32 -14.93 -23.12 -11.95
C VAL A 32 -14.67 -22.25 -13.18
N LEU A 33 -15.70 -21.56 -13.68
CA LEU A 33 -15.58 -20.65 -14.81
C LEU A 33 -14.60 -19.48 -14.54
N VAL A 34 -14.66 -18.90 -13.33
CA VAL A 34 -13.76 -17.81 -12.92
C VAL A 34 -12.31 -18.32 -12.86
N THR A 35 -12.12 -19.51 -12.30
CA THR A 35 -10.80 -20.15 -12.21
C THR A 35 -10.25 -20.47 -13.61
N ALA A 36 -11.07 -21.01 -14.51
CA ALA A 36 -10.67 -21.32 -15.88
C ALA A 36 -10.26 -20.05 -16.65
N LEU A 37 -11.04 -18.98 -16.56
CA LEU A 37 -10.72 -17.69 -17.18
C LEU A 37 -9.46 -17.07 -16.57
N ALA A 38 -9.25 -17.18 -15.28
CA ALA A 38 -8.03 -16.70 -14.61
C ALA A 38 -6.78 -17.46 -15.10
N VAL A 39 -6.87 -18.78 -15.24
CA VAL A 39 -5.79 -19.62 -15.79
C VAL A 39 -5.50 -19.23 -17.24
N LEU A 40 -6.53 -19.09 -18.07
CA LEU A 40 -6.38 -18.64 -19.46
C LEU A 40 -5.70 -17.27 -19.55
N GLY A 41 -6.11 -16.30 -18.73
CA GLY A 41 -5.47 -14.99 -18.63
C GLY A 41 -4.01 -15.08 -18.19
N GLY A 42 -3.71 -15.93 -17.20
CA GLY A 42 -2.34 -16.19 -16.77
C GLY A 42 -1.47 -16.81 -17.88
N CYS A 43 -2.02 -17.81 -18.59
CA CYS A 43 -1.34 -18.41 -19.74
C CYS A 43 -1.07 -17.41 -20.87
N ALA A 44 -2.02 -16.50 -21.16
CA ALA A 44 -1.84 -15.48 -22.20
C ALA A 44 -0.67 -14.53 -21.88
N ILE A 45 -0.38 -14.28 -20.61
CA ILE A 45 0.76 -13.46 -20.18
C ILE A 45 2.07 -14.25 -20.17
N VAL A 46 2.04 -15.47 -19.66
CA VAL A 46 3.26 -16.27 -19.42
C VAL A 46 3.78 -16.91 -20.73
N LEU A 47 2.88 -17.38 -21.59
CA LEU A 47 3.26 -18.11 -22.81
C LEU A 47 4.21 -17.34 -23.74
N PRO A 48 4.00 -16.04 -24.05
CA PRO A 48 4.94 -15.27 -24.86
C PRO A 48 6.33 -15.12 -24.22
N LEU A 49 6.38 -14.98 -22.89
CA LEU A 49 7.65 -14.86 -22.15
C LEU A 49 8.43 -16.17 -22.18
N VAL A 50 7.75 -17.30 -21.98
CA VAL A 50 8.36 -18.62 -22.10
C VAL A 50 8.80 -18.86 -23.54
N GLY A 51 7.96 -18.57 -24.55
CA GLY A 51 8.30 -18.72 -25.95
C GLY A 51 9.51 -17.89 -26.38
N MET A 52 9.68 -16.68 -25.83
CA MET A 52 10.88 -15.90 -26.05
C MET A 52 12.09 -16.55 -25.34
N GLY A 53 11.93 -16.99 -24.08
CA GLY A 53 13.00 -17.62 -23.30
C GLY A 53 13.58 -18.89 -23.94
N THR A 54 12.75 -19.69 -24.67
CA THR A 54 13.22 -20.88 -25.39
C THR A 54 14.06 -20.56 -26.64
N ARG A 55 13.95 -19.32 -27.15
CA ARG A 55 14.73 -18.88 -28.33
C ARG A 55 16.01 -18.14 -27.98
N VAL A 56 16.24 -17.83 -26.72
CA VAL A 56 17.46 -17.16 -26.26
C VAL A 56 18.61 -18.15 -26.25
N SER A 57 19.73 -17.76 -26.84
CA SER A 57 21.01 -18.52 -26.82
C SER A 57 21.71 -18.31 -25.47
N TRP A 58 21.19 -18.95 -24.40
CA TRP A 58 21.69 -18.77 -23.02
C TRP A 58 23.19 -18.99 -22.87
N GLY A 59 23.78 -19.94 -23.60
CA GLY A 59 25.22 -20.21 -23.57
C GLY A 59 26.09 -19.08 -24.14
N GLN A 60 25.57 -18.26 -25.04
CA GLN A 60 26.25 -17.14 -25.65
C GLN A 60 25.94 -15.81 -24.96
N LEU A 61 24.99 -15.79 -24.02
CA LEU A 61 24.52 -14.59 -23.34
C LEU A 61 25.68 -13.74 -22.76
N PRO A 62 26.67 -14.29 -22.03
CA PRO A 62 27.77 -13.50 -21.50
C PRO A 62 28.60 -12.82 -22.60
N GLN A 63 28.83 -13.50 -23.72
CA GLN A 63 29.61 -12.96 -24.84
C GLN A 63 28.86 -11.83 -25.56
N LEU A 64 27.54 -11.98 -25.78
CA LEU A 64 26.68 -10.99 -26.40
C LEU A 64 26.57 -9.72 -25.53
N LEU A 65 26.48 -9.89 -24.20
CA LEU A 65 26.47 -8.78 -23.25
C LEU A 65 27.85 -8.12 -23.05
N ALA A 66 28.93 -8.80 -23.39
CA ALA A 66 30.28 -8.23 -23.32
C ALA A 66 30.57 -7.26 -24.48
N THR A 67 29.69 -7.19 -25.50
CA THR A 67 29.91 -6.23 -26.60
C THR A 67 29.81 -4.77 -26.12
N PRO A 68 30.69 -3.87 -26.59
CA PRO A 68 30.68 -2.47 -26.17
C PRO A 68 29.33 -1.77 -26.34
N SER A 69 28.62 -2.07 -27.42
CA SER A 69 27.29 -1.49 -27.73
C SER A 69 26.25 -1.94 -26.73
N ALA A 70 26.21 -3.25 -26.35
CA ALA A 70 25.28 -3.78 -25.35
C ALA A 70 25.54 -3.17 -23.97
N GLN A 71 26.80 -3.10 -23.56
CA GLN A 71 27.20 -2.50 -22.28
C GLN A 71 26.86 -1.01 -22.22
N ALA A 72 27.13 -0.25 -23.30
CA ALA A 72 26.78 1.16 -23.40
C ALA A 72 25.25 1.38 -23.27
N ALA A 73 24.45 0.55 -23.96
CA ALA A 73 22.99 0.62 -23.89
C ALA A 73 22.45 0.26 -22.50
N LEU A 74 23.01 -0.79 -21.86
CA LEU A 74 22.63 -1.22 -20.52
C LEU A 74 22.96 -0.13 -19.48
N TRP A 75 24.18 0.38 -19.49
CA TRP A 75 24.62 1.42 -18.57
C TRP A 75 23.80 2.71 -18.71
N LEU A 76 23.58 3.12 -19.97
CA LEU A 76 22.75 4.29 -20.26
C LEU A 76 21.32 4.11 -19.74
N SER A 77 20.72 2.93 -19.99
CA SER A 77 19.37 2.64 -19.49
C SER A 77 19.28 2.70 -17.98
N ILE A 78 20.19 2.06 -17.25
CA ILE A 78 20.18 2.08 -15.78
C ILE A 78 20.34 3.51 -15.28
N ARG A 79 21.31 4.26 -15.80
CA ARG A 79 21.57 5.64 -15.39
C ARG A 79 20.38 6.56 -15.65
N THR A 80 19.81 6.50 -16.85
CA THR A 80 18.66 7.36 -17.21
C THR A 80 17.40 6.97 -16.45
N CYS A 81 17.13 5.68 -16.26
CA CYS A 81 15.97 5.21 -15.49
C CYS A 81 16.05 5.59 -14.00
N LEU A 82 17.22 5.46 -13.39
CA LEU A 82 17.41 5.91 -12.01
C LEU A 82 17.24 7.43 -11.88
N SER A 83 17.85 8.20 -12.80
CA SER A 83 17.71 9.65 -12.84
C SER A 83 16.25 10.06 -13.04
N SER A 84 15.55 9.45 -14.00
CA SER A 84 14.12 9.71 -14.25
C SER A 84 13.25 9.35 -13.06
N THR A 85 13.54 8.26 -12.37
CA THR A 85 12.81 7.83 -11.17
C THR A 85 12.99 8.82 -10.02
N VAL A 86 14.20 9.32 -9.79
CA VAL A 86 14.45 10.37 -8.79
C VAL A 86 13.64 11.62 -9.12
N VAL A 87 13.66 12.07 -10.38
CA VAL A 87 12.86 13.23 -10.82
C VAL A 87 11.37 12.96 -10.67
N CYS A 88 10.89 11.75 -11.01
CA CYS A 88 9.49 11.36 -10.79
C CYS A 88 9.10 11.44 -9.30
N VAL A 89 9.95 11.01 -8.39
CA VAL A 89 9.68 11.11 -6.95
C VAL A 89 9.67 12.56 -6.49
N VAL A 90 10.69 13.34 -6.86
CA VAL A 90 10.82 14.75 -6.45
C VAL A 90 9.65 15.61 -6.94
N LEU A 91 9.18 15.41 -8.16
CA LEU A 91 8.08 16.19 -8.75
C LEU A 91 6.71 15.52 -8.54
N GLY A 92 6.65 14.21 -8.63
CA GLY A 92 5.40 13.44 -8.58
C GLY A 92 4.81 13.35 -7.17
N VAL A 93 5.65 13.28 -6.11
CA VAL A 93 5.13 13.25 -4.72
C VAL A 93 4.41 14.56 -4.37
N PRO A 94 4.98 15.76 -4.58
CA PRO A 94 4.25 17.01 -4.37
C PRO A 94 2.99 17.12 -5.23
N LEU A 95 3.04 16.69 -6.49
CA LEU A 95 1.88 16.68 -7.38
C LEU A 95 0.78 15.75 -6.85
N ALA A 96 1.10 14.53 -6.43
CA ALA A 96 0.14 13.60 -5.84
C ALA A 96 -0.50 14.16 -4.55
N LEU A 97 0.30 14.80 -3.69
CA LEU A 97 -0.19 15.46 -2.47
C LEU A 97 -1.15 16.61 -2.79
N LEU A 98 -0.87 17.38 -3.85
CA LEU A 98 -1.74 18.46 -4.32
C LEU A 98 -3.05 17.90 -4.89
N LEU A 99 -2.98 16.87 -5.74
CA LEU A 99 -4.14 16.24 -6.37
C LEU A 99 -5.02 15.46 -5.36
N ALA A 100 -4.44 15.00 -4.26
CA ALA A 100 -5.20 14.34 -3.18
C ALA A 100 -6.07 15.31 -2.37
N ARG A 101 -5.85 16.61 -2.49
CA ARG A 101 -6.65 17.65 -1.83
C ARG A 101 -7.85 18.04 -2.70
N SER A 102 -8.91 18.56 -2.05
CA SER A 102 -10.05 19.17 -2.74
C SER A 102 -9.80 20.65 -2.96
N TRP A 103 -9.74 21.06 -4.23
CA TRP A 103 -9.64 22.47 -4.64
C TRP A 103 -10.34 22.65 -5.99
N PRO A 104 -10.80 23.90 -6.33
CA PRO A 104 -11.46 24.13 -7.61
C PRO A 104 -10.48 23.85 -8.77
N GLY A 105 -10.92 23.00 -9.73
CA GLY A 105 -10.08 22.59 -10.87
C GLY A 105 -9.28 21.29 -10.69
N VAL A 106 -9.27 20.67 -9.51
CA VAL A 106 -8.52 19.42 -9.25
C VAL A 106 -8.90 18.28 -10.21
N ARG A 107 -10.15 18.23 -10.69
CA ARG A 107 -10.60 17.22 -11.66
C ARG A 107 -9.87 17.34 -12.98
N ILE A 108 -9.73 18.58 -13.49
CA ILE A 108 -8.99 18.87 -14.73
C ILE A 108 -7.51 18.55 -14.54
N ALA A 109 -6.92 18.98 -13.42
CA ALA A 109 -5.52 18.69 -13.11
C ALA A 109 -5.22 17.17 -13.04
N ARG A 110 -6.14 16.35 -12.50
CA ARG A 110 -6.02 14.88 -12.53
C ARG A 110 -6.06 14.32 -13.94
N ILE A 111 -6.98 14.80 -14.77
CA ILE A 111 -7.06 14.38 -16.20
C ILE A 111 -5.73 14.71 -16.88
N LEU A 112 -5.22 15.91 -16.73
CA LEU A 112 -3.95 16.32 -17.32
C LEU A 112 -2.75 15.50 -16.78
N ALA A 113 -2.74 15.17 -15.49
CA ALA A 113 -1.69 14.35 -14.90
C ALA A 113 -1.70 12.89 -15.41
N VAL A 114 -2.86 12.36 -15.80
CA VAL A 114 -3.02 10.99 -16.33
C VAL A 114 -2.85 10.95 -17.85
N LEU A 115 -3.06 12.06 -18.56
CA LEU A 115 -3.05 12.15 -20.02
C LEU A 115 -1.83 11.46 -20.66
N PRO A 116 -0.58 11.62 -20.17
CA PRO A 116 0.59 10.96 -20.76
C PRO A 116 0.52 9.42 -20.75
N MET A 117 -0.24 8.79 -19.83
CA MET A 117 -0.43 7.34 -19.81
C MET A 117 -1.26 6.82 -20.99
N THR A 118 -2.18 7.64 -21.47
CA THR A 118 -3.12 7.26 -22.56
C THR A 118 -2.63 7.67 -23.93
N MET A 119 -1.62 8.54 -23.99
CA MET A 119 -1.04 8.98 -25.26
C MET A 119 -0.20 7.87 -25.91
N PRO A 120 -0.31 7.67 -27.24
CA PRO A 120 0.65 6.84 -27.95
C PRO A 120 2.08 7.34 -27.71
N PRO A 121 3.05 6.45 -27.40
CA PRO A 121 4.40 6.88 -26.99
C PRO A 121 5.10 7.80 -27.99
N VAL A 122 4.90 7.55 -29.29
CA VAL A 122 5.47 8.40 -30.35
C VAL A 122 4.87 9.81 -30.31
N VAL A 123 3.56 9.92 -30.07
CA VAL A 123 2.86 11.23 -29.94
C VAL A 123 3.40 12.01 -28.75
N ALA A 124 3.65 11.32 -27.64
CA ALA A 124 4.30 11.91 -26.46
C ALA A 124 5.69 12.48 -26.81
N GLY A 125 6.49 11.74 -27.59
CA GLY A 125 7.79 12.21 -28.08
C GLY A 125 7.70 13.42 -29.01
N ILE A 126 6.71 13.44 -29.91
CA ILE A 126 6.45 14.59 -30.81
C ILE A 126 6.03 15.82 -30.01
N ALA A 127 5.18 15.66 -28.97
CA ALA A 127 4.78 16.75 -28.09
C ALA A 127 5.99 17.34 -27.35
N LEU A 128 6.89 16.47 -26.82
CA LEU A 128 8.13 16.91 -26.21
C LEU A 128 9.06 17.61 -27.21
N LEU A 129 9.19 17.08 -28.42
CA LEU A 129 10.00 17.69 -29.48
C LEU A 129 9.46 19.07 -29.92
N SER A 130 8.13 19.20 -29.99
CA SER A 130 7.47 20.48 -30.32
C SER A 130 7.65 21.53 -29.22
N THR A 131 7.84 21.11 -27.97
CA THR A 131 8.01 22.00 -26.81
C THR A 131 9.48 22.27 -26.52
N LEU A 132 10.31 21.22 -26.40
CA LEU A 132 11.71 21.27 -25.93
C LEU A 132 12.73 21.01 -27.04
N GLY A 133 12.28 20.74 -28.26
CA GLY A 133 13.16 20.59 -29.42
C GLY A 133 13.88 21.89 -29.75
N ASN A 134 14.99 21.81 -30.49
CA ASN A 134 15.84 22.97 -30.84
C ASN A 134 15.12 24.11 -31.54
N ARG A 135 13.96 23.84 -32.15
CA ARG A 135 13.04 24.81 -32.76
C ARG A 135 11.67 24.84 -32.09
N GLY A 136 11.53 24.18 -30.93
CA GLY A 136 10.31 24.11 -30.16
C GLY A 136 10.07 25.37 -29.32
N LEU A 137 8.87 25.45 -28.73
CA LEU A 137 8.40 26.62 -27.95
C LEU A 137 9.37 27.11 -26.90
N LEU A 138 9.91 26.22 -26.08
CA LEU A 138 10.88 26.51 -25.02
C LEU A 138 12.32 26.14 -25.45
N GLY A 139 12.46 25.10 -26.28
CA GLY A 139 13.76 24.57 -26.65
C GLY A 139 14.61 25.55 -27.48
N ALA A 140 14.01 26.45 -28.25
CA ALA A 140 14.71 27.50 -28.98
C ALA A 140 15.45 28.43 -27.99
N HIS A 141 14.79 28.91 -26.94
CA HIS A 141 15.35 29.77 -25.93
C HIS A 141 16.41 29.06 -25.08
N LEU A 142 16.17 27.78 -24.71
CA LEU A 142 17.15 26.98 -23.98
C LEU A 142 18.45 26.80 -24.78
N LYS A 143 18.32 26.64 -26.11
CA LYS A 143 19.45 26.55 -27.01
C LYS A 143 20.23 27.86 -27.08
N GLU A 144 19.56 29.00 -27.11
CA GLU A 144 20.20 30.34 -27.06
C GLU A 144 20.98 30.55 -25.76
N TRP A 145 20.51 29.97 -24.65
CA TRP A 145 21.22 29.98 -23.37
C TRP A 145 22.31 28.91 -23.26
N GLY A 146 22.63 28.21 -24.35
CA GLY A 146 23.67 27.20 -24.38
C GLY A 146 23.31 25.83 -23.82
N VAL A 147 22.00 25.57 -23.58
CA VAL A 147 21.50 24.31 -23.00
C VAL A 147 20.59 23.60 -24.01
N PRO A 148 21.13 22.99 -25.08
CA PRO A 148 20.32 22.21 -26.02
C PRO A 148 19.82 20.92 -25.34
N VAL A 149 18.51 20.72 -25.23
CA VAL A 149 17.90 19.57 -24.58
C VAL A 149 17.72 18.41 -25.55
N ALA A 150 17.13 18.65 -26.72
CA ALA A 150 16.82 17.61 -27.70
C ALA A 150 18.07 16.84 -28.15
N PHE A 151 17.92 15.55 -28.44
CA PHE A 151 18.98 14.64 -28.89
C PHE A 151 20.12 14.45 -27.89
N SER A 152 19.86 14.64 -26.60
CA SER A 152 20.79 14.47 -25.49
C SER A 152 20.34 13.39 -24.51
N THR A 153 21.20 12.97 -23.60
CA THR A 153 20.84 12.08 -22.49
C THR A 153 19.76 12.71 -21.60
N THR A 154 19.75 14.04 -21.46
CA THR A 154 18.71 14.78 -20.73
C THR A 154 17.34 14.63 -21.40
N ALA A 155 17.29 14.63 -22.76
CA ALA A 155 16.05 14.36 -23.49
C ALA A 155 15.50 12.96 -23.18
N VAL A 156 16.38 11.96 -23.05
CA VAL A 156 15.97 10.59 -22.64
C VAL A 156 15.33 10.63 -21.26
N VAL A 157 15.97 11.27 -20.28
CA VAL A 157 15.43 11.39 -18.90
C VAL A 157 14.09 12.11 -18.91
N ILE A 158 13.93 13.22 -19.63
CA ILE A 158 12.68 13.96 -19.72
C ILE A 158 11.59 13.10 -20.36
N ALA A 159 11.86 12.38 -21.44
CA ALA A 159 10.91 11.46 -22.06
C ALA A 159 10.45 10.38 -21.07
N GLN A 160 11.38 9.76 -20.37
CA GLN A 160 11.10 8.77 -19.34
C GLN A 160 10.25 9.35 -18.21
N VAL A 161 10.58 10.55 -17.70
CA VAL A 161 9.80 11.24 -16.64
C VAL A 161 8.39 11.52 -17.11
N PHE A 162 8.22 12.08 -18.30
CA PHE A 162 6.92 12.45 -18.85
C PHE A 162 5.96 11.26 -18.91
N VAL A 163 6.44 10.10 -19.34
CA VAL A 163 5.62 8.90 -19.51
C VAL A 163 5.46 8.11 -18.21
N SER A 164 6.41 8.18 -17.28
CA SER A 164 6.46 7.33 -16.09
C SER A 164 5.91 8.00 -14.83
N MET A 165 6.04 9.33 -14.70
CA MET A 165 5.57 10.08 -13.52
C MET A 165 4.08 9.87 -13.21
N PRO A 166 3.15 9.78 -14.18
CA PRO A 166 1.74 9.50 -13.90
C PRO A 166 1.50 8.23 -13.10
N PHE A 167 2.30 7.18 -13.30
CA PHE A 167 2.15 5.91 -12.57
C PHE A 167 2.40 6.09 -11.07
N LEU A 168 3.41 6.86 -10.71
CA LEU A 168 3.68 7.24 -9.32
C LEU A 168 2.55 8.11 -8.77
N VAL A 169 2.17 9.15 -9.51
CA VAL A 169 1.16 10.15 -9.08
C VAL A 169 -0.18 9.49 -8.80
N VAL A 170 -0.69 8.67 -9.73
CA VAL A 170 -2.00 7.99 -9.59
C VAL A 170 -1.98 7.03 -8.40
N THR A 171 -0.92 6.22 -8.28
CA THR A 171 -0.81 5.24 -7.21
C THR A 171 -0.76 5.91 -5.83
N LEU A 172 0.02 6.96 -5.70
CA LEU A 172 0.18 7.70 -4.45
C LEU A 172 -1.06 8.54 -4.12
N GLU A 173 -1.65 9.23 -5.11
CA GLU A 173 -2.89 10.00 -4.93
C GLU A 173 -4.04 9.13 -4.43
N ALA A 174 -4.24 7.96 -5.05
CA ALA A 174 -5.28 7.02 -4.64
C ALA A 174 -5.13 6.60 -3.17
N ALA A 175 -3.91 6.25 -2.75
CA ALA A 175 -3.62 5.90 -1.36
C ALA A 175 -3.80 7.09 -0.39
N LEU A 176 -3.39 8.28 -0.81
CA LEU A 176 -3.56 9.49 0.00
C LEU A 176 -5.04 9.88 0.20
N ARG A 177 -5.90 9.55 -0.76
CA ARG A 177 -7.35 9.83 -0.66
C ARG A 177 -8.12 8.81 0.15
N SER A 178 -7.75 7.54 0.06
CA SER A 178 -8.44 6.43 0.73
C SER A 178 -8.05 6.25 2.20
N ARG A 179 -6.97 6.90 2.65
CA ARG A 179 -6.47 6.73 4.02
C ARG A 179 -7.34 7.43 5.07
N ASP A 180 -7.31 6.90 6.27
CA ASP A 180 -7.88 7.56 7.46
C ASP A 180 -7.05 8.80 7.83
N LYS A 181 -7.73 9.93 7.97
CA LYS A 181 -7.12 11.22 8.33
C LYS A 181 -7.04 11.47 9.83
N ARG A 182 -7.53 10.54 10.66
CA ARG A 182 -7.58 10.71 12.13
C ARG A 182 -6.21 11.00 12.72
N ALA A 183 -5.19 10.24 12.30
CA ALA A 183 -3.81 10.45 12.77
C ALA A 183 -3.28 11.86 12.47
N GLU A 184 -3.61 12.44 11.31
CA GLU A 184 -3.21 13.82 10.98
C GLU A 184 -3.96 14.86 11.81
N VAL A 185 -5.26 14.64 12.04
CA VAL A 185 -6.08 15.53 12.88
C VAL A 185 -5.55 15.51 14.31
N THR A 186 -5.30 14.34 14.88
CA THR A 186 -4.73 14.18 16.23
C THR A 186 -3.37 14.87 16.34
N ALA A 187 -2.47 14.65 15.38
CA ALA A 187 -1.15 15.31 15.41
C ALA A 187 -1.27 16.84 15.38
N ARG A 188 -2.21 17.39 14.60
CA ARG A 188 -2.47 18.85 14.56
C ARG A 188 -3.07 19.37 15.87
N SER A 189 -3.98 18.63 16.49
CA SER A 189 -4.56 18.97 17.79
C SER A 189 -3.51 19.01 18.89
N LEU A 190 -2.44 18.21 18.76
CA LEU A 190 -1.27 18.22 19.64
C LEU A 190 -0.23 19.30 19.27
N GLY A 191 -0.55 20.25 18.37
CA GLY A 191 0.32 21.35 17.99
C GLY A 191 1.37 21.04 16.91
N ALA A 192 1.28 19.89 16.21
CA ALA A 192 2.21 19.59 15.13
C ALA A 192 1.99 20.51 13.92
N GLY A 193 3.05 21.22 13.50
CA GLY A 193 3.03 22.06 12.31
C GLY A 193 2.91 21.25 11.01
N PRO A 194 2.54 21.90 9.88
CA PRO A 194 2.25 21.22 8.60
C PRO A 194 3.39 20.32 8.09
N TRP A 195 4.63 20.77 8.22
CA TRP A 195 5.81 20.01 7.81
C TRP A 195 6.05 18.78 8.69
N ARG A 196 5.82 18.89 10.00
CA ARG A 196 5.94 17.77 10.92
C ARG A 196 4.88 16.71 10.63
N VAL A 197 3.62 17.13 10.40
CA VAL A 197 2.54 16.22 10.00
C VAL A 197 2.88 15.51 8.68
N LEU A 198 3.37 16.26 7.67
CA LEU A 198 3.74 15.67 6.37
C LEU A 198 4.86 14.64 6.52
N ALA A 199 5.96 14.99 7.20
CA ALA A 199 7.15 14.14 7.27
C ALA A 199 7.00 12.97 8.25
N GLN A 200 6.30 13.15 9.37
CA GLN A 200 6.23 12.16 10.45
C GLN A 200 4.93 11.34 10.46
N VAL A 201 3.87 11.79 9.77
CA VAL A 201 2.58 11.08 9.74
C VAL A 201 2.21 10.72 8.30
N THR A 202 2.09 11.72 7.42
CA THR A 202 1.55 11.54 6.06
C THR A 202 2.43 10.64 5.19
N LEU A 203 3.72 10.99 5.05
CA LEU A 203 4.66 10.23 4.19
C LEU A 203 4.94 8.82 4.73
N PRO A 204 5.20 8.60 6.03
CA PRO A 204 5.38 7.24 6.55
C PRO A 204 4.17 6.33 6.33
N LEU A 205 2.96 6.83 6.53
CA LEU A 205 1.73 6.07 6.27
C LEU A 205 1.54 5.78 4.76
N ALA A 206 2.03 6.65 3.89
CA ALA A 206 1.95 6.48 2.43
C ALA A 206 3.14 5.71 1.84
N THR A 207 4.17 5.36 2.64
CA THR A 207 5.39 4.67 2.16
C THR A 207 5.11 3.42 1.33
N PRO A 208 4.18 2.52 1.67
CA PRO A 208 3.90 1.35 0.83
C PRO A 208 3.38 1.71 -0.56
N ALA A 209 2.54 2.75 -0.65
CA ALA A 209 2.03 3.24 -1.93
C ALA A 209 3.10 3.99 -2.73
N LEU A 210 3.93 4.78 -2.04
CA LEU A 210 5.07 5.46 -2.63
C LEU A 210 6.06 4.45 -3.23
N ALA A 211 6.41 3.40 -2.50
CA ALA A 211 7.30 2.34 -2.99
C ALA A 211 6.73 1.65 -4.22
N ARG A 212 5.44 1.26 -4.19
CA ARG A 212 4.77 0.65 -5.35
C ARG A 212 4.71 1.58 -6.55
N GLY A 213 4.32 2.85 -6.34
CA GLY A 213 4.25 3.85 -7.40
C GLY A 213 5.62 4.14 -8.03
N THR A 214 6.67 4.24 -7.20
CA THR A 214 8.07 4.42 -7.65
C THR A 214 8.53 3.24 -8.51
N ALA A 215 8.19 2.04 -8.10
CA ALA A 215 8.54 0.85 -8.88
C ALA A 215 7.83 0.76 -10.23
N LEU A 216 6.53 1.09 -10.25
CA LEU A 216 5.78 1.16 -11.49
C LEU A 216 6.36 2.23 -12.43
N ALA A 217 6.75 3.39 -11.89
CA ALA A 217 7.41 4.44 -12.66
C ALA A 217 8.78 3.98 -13.18
N LEU A 218 9.60 3.32 -12.37
CA LEU A 218 10.90 2.78 -12.77
C LEU A 218 10.74 1.71 -13.86
N GLY A 219 9.84 0.75 -13.68
CA GLY A 219 9.57 -0.29 -14.69
C GLY A 219 9.07 0.30 -16.00
N ARG A 220 8.20 1.33 -15.93
CA ARG A 220 7.70 2.02 -17.12
C ARG A 220 8.81 2.82 -17.82
N SER A 221 9.71 3.47 -17.09
CA SER A 221 10.83 4.20 -17.69
C SER A 221 11.86 3.26 -18.31
N LEU A 222 12.08 2.08 -17.72
CA LEU A 222 13.00 1.09 -18.26
C LEU A 222 12.56 0.55 -19.64
N GLY A 223 11.25 0.37 -19.84
CA GLY A 223 10.67 -0.05 -21.11
C GLY A 223 10.38 1.07 -22.09
N GLU A 224 10.77 2.33 -21.80
CA GLU A 224 10.41 3.45 -22.67
C GLU A 224 11.23 3.45 -23.95
N PHE A 225 10.50 3.48 -25.06
CA PHE A 225 11.05 3.42 -26.42
C PHE A 225 10.52 4.56 -27.32
N GLY A 226 9.19 4.67 -27.43
CA GLY A 226 8.55 5.48 -28.46
C GLY A 226 8.76 6.99 -28.30
N ALA A 227 8.64 7.51 -27.08
CA ALA A 227 8.89 8.92 -26.80
C ALA A 227 10.40 9.23 -26.90
N THR A 228 11.24 8.28 -26.48
CA THR A 228 12.70 8.43 -26.55
C THR A 228 13.18 8.53 -27.99
N ILE A 229 12.76 7.62 -28.88
CA ILE A 229 13.24 7.67 -30.28
C ILE A 229 12.78 8.93 -31.01
N ALA A 230 11.52 9.40 -30.74
CA ALA A 230 10.98 10.58 -31.38
C ALA A 230 11.62 11.89 -30.89
N PHE A 231 11.99 11.99 -29.59
CA PHE A 231 12.51 13.22 -28.98
C PHE A 231 14.04 13.24 -28.86
N ALA A 232 14.64 12.11 -28.47
CA ALA A 232 16.09 12.02 -28.21
C ALA A 232 16.86 11.33 -29.35
N GLY A 233 16.17 10.64 -30.27
CA GLY A 233 16.82 9.85 -31.31
C GLY A 233 17.51 8.60 -30.79
N SER A 234 18.47 8.04 -31.53
CA SER A 234 19.19 6.82 -31.18
C SER A 234 20.68 6.93 -31.50
N LYS A 235 21.40 7.67 -30.67
CA LYS A 235 22.88 7.80 -30.76
C LYS A 235 23.53 6.89 -29.74
N GLU A 236 24.44 6.03 -30.20
CA GLU A 236 25.15 5.09 -29.33
C GLU A 236 25.93 5.83 -28.21
N GLY A 237 25.86 5.30 -26.99
CA GLY A 237 26.48 5.89 -25.82
C GLY A 237 25.83 7.19 -25.30
N VAL A 238 24.89 7.81 -26.04
CA VAL A 238 24.28 9.10 -25.66
C VAL A 238 22.77 8.97 -25.44
N THR A 239 22.03 8.35 -26.37
CA THR A 239 20.57 8.26 -26.31
C THR A 239 20.02 6.87 -26.61
N ARG A 240 20.87 5.93 -27.08
CA ARG A 240 20.45 4.56 -27.38
C ARG A 240 20.29 3.74 -26.10
N THR A 241 19.08 3.74 -25.54
CA THR A 241 18.70 2.89 -24.40
C THR A 241 18.54 1.42 -24.82
N MET A 242 18.43 0.49 -23.86
CA MET A 242 18.21 -0.93 -24.12
C MET A 242 17.05 -1.23 -25.06
N PRO A 243 15.83 -0.67 -24.89
CA PRO A 243 14.74 -0.87 -25.83
C PRO A 243 15.09 -0.43 -27.27
N LEU A 244 15.83 0.68 -27.41
CA LEU A 244 16.29 1.17 -28.71
C LEU A 244 17.35 0.24 -29.31
N ALA A 245 18.28 -0.27 -28.51
CA ALA A 245 19.27 -1.24 -28.95
C ALA A 245 18.62 -2.55 -29.40
N ILE A 246 17.66 -3.09 -28.63
CA ILE A 246 16.90 -4.29 -28.99
C ILE A 246 16.20 -4.11 -30.34
N TYR A 247 15.55 -2.96 -30.55
CA TYR A 247 14.85 -2.67 -31.79
C TYR A 247 15.78 -2.63 -33.01
N LEU A 248 16.95 -1.98 -32.87
CA LEU A 248 17.90 -1.87 -33.96
C LEU A 248 18.65 -3.18 -34.24
N GLU A 249 19.00 -3.94 -33.21
CA GLU A 249 19.68 -5.22 -33.36
C GLU A 249 18.75 -6.31 -33.94
N ARG A 250 17.43 -6.19 -33.74
CA ARG A 250 16.45 -7.12 -34.31
C ARG A 250 16.58 -7.28 -35.83
N GLU A 251 16.96 -6.21 -36.54
CA GLU A 251 17.10 -6.23 -37.99
C GLU A 251 18.47 -6.78 -38.46
N LYS A 252 19.48 -6.73 -37.56
CA LYS A 252 20.87 -7.14 -37.88
C LYS A 252 21.18 -8.54 -37.39
N ASP A 253 20.92 -8.77 -36.08
CA ASP A 253 21.19 -10.02 -35.37
C ASP A 253 20.09 -10.30 -34.35
N THR A 254 19.19 -11.22 -34.72
CA THR A 254 18.09 -11.63 -33.87
C THR A 254 18.57 -12.27 -32.55
N ALA A 255 19.74 -12.95 -32.53
CA ALA A 255 20.25 -13.59 -31.34
C ALA A 255 20.65 -12.55 -30.29
N THR A 256 21.38 -11.51 -30.70
CA THR A 256 21.74 -10.36 -29.85
C THR A 256 20.51 -9.63 -29.35
N SER A 257 19.53 -9.38 -30.23
CA SER A 257 18.27 -8.73 -29.82
C SER A 257 17.52 -9.51 -28.76
N LEU A 258 17.38 -10.85 -28.93
CA LEU A 258 16.74 -11.72 -27.93
C LEU A 258 17.51 -11.77 -26.60
N ALA A 259 18.85 -11.78 -26.64
CA ALA A 259 19.68 -11.76 -25.46
C ALA A 259 19.47 -10.45 -24.65
N LEU A 260 19.51 -9.29 -25.33
CA LEU A 260 19.25 -8.00 -24.70
C LEU A 260 17.81 -7.91 -24.14
N ALA A 261 16.82 -8.44 -24.86
CA ALA A 261 15.44 -8.49 -24.40
C ALA A 261 15.28 -9.35 -23.14
N ALA A 262 15.93 -10.51 -23.09
CA ALA A 262 15.92 -11.37 -21.90
C ALA A 262 16.49 -10.67 -20.67
N VAL A 263 17.60 -9.95 -20.82
CA VAL A 263 18.18 -9.14 -19.73
C VAL A 263 17.24 -8.03 -19.29
N LEU A 264 16.62 -7.33 -20.24
CA LEU A 264 15.65 -6.27 -19.92
C LEU A 264 14.47 -6.81 -19.14
N ILE A 265 13.92 -7.96 -19.52
CA ILE A 265 12.82 -8.64 -18.82
C ILE A 265 13.29 -9.12 -17.44
N GLY A 266 14.47 -9.73 -17.35
CA GLY A 266 15.05 -10.14 -16.08
C GLY A 266 15.21 -8.96 -15.11
N LEU A 267 15.73 -7.83 -15.59
CA LEU A 267 15.86 -6.60 -14.80
C LEU A 267 14.48 -6.07 -14.37
N SER A 268 13.50 -6.06 -15.27
CA SER A 268 12.12 -5.67 -14.96
C SER A 268 11.49 -6.58 -13.91
N PHE A 269 11.72 -7.90 -14.00
CA PHE A 269 11.24 -8.87 -13.03
C PHE A 269 11.85 -8.65 -11.64
N VAL A 270 13.16 -8.37 -11.57
CA VAL A 270 13.83 -8.04 -10.30
C VAL A 270 13.26 -6.77 -9.69
N ILE A 271 13.08 -5.70 -10.50
CA ILE A 271 12.50 -4.43 -10.02
C ILE A 271 11.09 -4.63 -9.48
N VAL A 272 10.21 -5.27 -10.26
CA VAL A 272 8.83 -5.52 -9.84
C VAL A 272 8.78 -6.49 -8.65
N GLY A 273 9.63 -7.52 -8.65
CA GLY A 273 9.76 -8.47 -7.55
C GLY A 273 10.17 -7.80 -6.25
N ALA A 274 11.18 -6.95 -6.30
CA ALA A 274 11.69 -6.22 -5.13
C ALA A 274 10.62 -5.35 -4.46
N THR A 275 9.65 -4.83 -5.20
CA THR A 275 8.57 -3.99 -4.66
C THR A 275 7.41 -4.77 -4.07
N ASN A 276 7.29 -6.06 -4.42
CA ASN A 276 6.30 -6.96 -3.83
C ASN A 276 6.82 -7.65 -2.57
N ILE A 277 8.12 -7.49 -2.23
CA ILE A 277 8.67 -7.99 -0.97
C ILE A 277 8.13 -7.13 0.17
N ASP A 278 7.56 -7.79 1.17
CA ASP A 278 7.14 -7.12 2.41
C ASP A 278 8.39 -6.81 3.27
N TRP A 279 9.02 -5.70 2.96
CA TRP A 279 10.24 -5.24 3.63
C TRP A 279 10.07 -5.08 5.15
N GLY A 280 8.84 -4.82 5.62
CA GLY A 280 8.53 -4.78 7.06
C GLY A 280 8.75 -6.13 7.73
N ARG A 281 8.32 -7.22 7.08
CA ARG A 281 8.54 -8.59 7.58
C ARG A 281 10.00 -9.03 7.45
N VAL A 282 10.69 -8.58 6.41
CA VAL A 282 12.11 -8.87 6.23
C VAL A 282 12.93 -8.13 7.29
N ALA A 283 12.67 -6.86 7.51
CA ALA A 283 13.34 -6.05 8.52
C ALA A 283 13.13 -6.60 9.94
N SER A 284 11.90 -7.03 10.28
CA SER A 284 11.60 -7.64 11.59
C SER A 284 12.27 -9.01 11.82
N ARG A 285 12.68 -9.70 10.75
CA ARG A 285 13.46 -10.96 10.84
C ARG A 285 14.97 -10.72 10.95
N LEU A 286 15.45 -9.61 10.39
CA LEU A 286 16.88 -9.26 10.36
C LEU A 286 17.31 -8.41 11.56
N MET A 287 16.40 -7.62 12.14
CA MET A 287 16.67 -6.98 13.43
C MET A 287 16.54 -8.04 14.53
N PRO A 288 17.61 -8.29 15.31
CA PRO A 288 17.45 -9.07 16.52
C PRO A 288 16.36 -8.37 17.34
N ARG A 289 15.30 -9.11 17.71
CA ARG A 289 14.40 -8.66 18.76
C ARG A 289 15.35 -8.27 19.90
N HIS A 290 15.40 -7.00 20.24
CA HIS A 290 15.77 -6.67 21.61
C HIS A 290 14.87 -7.56 22.45
N ALA A 291 15.47 -8.47 23.17
CA ALA A 291 14.79 -9.20 24.20
C ALA A 291 14.12 -8.11 25.04
N ASP A 292 12.81 -7.96 24.83
CA ASP A 292 11.98 -7.27 25.80
C ASP A 292 12.37 -7.95 27.10
N SER A 293 12.97 -7.16 27.98
CA SER A 293 13.34 -7.61 29.29
C SER A 293 12.11 -8.32 29.87
N GLU A 294 12.25 -9.62 30.09
CA GLU A 294 11.25 -10.49 30.73
C GLU A 294 10.91 -10.06 32.16
N ASP A 295 11.27 -8.83 32.53
CA ASP A 295 11.07 -8.28 33.88
C ASP A 295 9.81 -7.38 34.00
N ASP A 296 9.05 -7.11 32.92
CA ASP A 296 7.80 -6.34 33.03
C ASP A 296 6.51 -7.19 32.98
N ASP A 297 6.62 -8.52 32.84
CA ASP A 297 5.56 -9.48 33.18
C ASP A 297 5.60 -9.90 34.66
N ALA A 298 6.17 -9.06 35.51
CA ALA A 298 5.89 -9.14 36.95
C ALA A 298 4.38 -8.98 37.09
N ALA A 299 3.75 -10.13 37.23
CA ALA A 299 2.34 -10.33 37.41
C ALA A 299 1.76 -9.18 38.22
N TRP A 300 0.86 -8.42 37.62
CA TRP A 300 -0.06 -7.59 38.36
C TRP A 300 -0.96 -8.55 39.16
N GLU A 301 -0.44 -9.05 40.27
CA GLU A 301 -1.23 -9.69 41.31
C GLU A 301 -2.07 -8.59 41.98
N PRO A 302 -3.40 -8.76 42.03
CA PRO A 302 -4.21 -7.89 42.85
C PRO A 302 -3.68 -8.04 44.31
N ARG A 303 -2.98 -7.04 44.79
CA ARG A 303 -2.67 -6.96 46.22
C ARG A 303 -4.00 -6.95 46.95
N ASP A 304 -4.31 -8.07 47.60
CA ASP A 304 -5.32 -8.12 48.64
C ASP A 304 -4.93 -7.08 49.69
N SER A 305 -5.58 -5.92 49.59
CA SER A 305 -5.46 -4.87 50.57
C SER A 305 -6.23 -5.23 51.82
N GLN A 306 -5.64 -6.13 52.63
CA GLN A 306 -5.88 -6.10 54.07
C GLN A 306 -4.97 -5.01 54.67
N ALA A 307 -5.34 -3.77 54.50
CA ALA A 307 -4.82 -2.66 55.27
C ALA A 307 -6.03 -1.97 55.92
N SER A 308 -6.08 -2.10 57.21
CA SER A 308 -7.00 -1.50 58.17
C SER A 308 -7.32 -0.04 57.81
N ALA A 309 -8.59 0.26 57.63
CA ALA A 309 -9.11 1.60 57.46
C ALA A 309 -8.95 2.43 58.76
N PRO A 310 -8.40 3.64 58.71
CA PRO A 310 -8.75 4.65 59.69
C PRO A 310 -10.05 5.34 59.23
N ASN A 311 -11.01 5.25 60.14
CA ASN A 311 -12.28 5.94 60.16
C ASN A 311 -12.12 7.45 59.86
N ARG A 312 -12.62 7.91 58.67
CA ARG A 312 -12.84 9.31 58.39
C ARG A 312 -14.16 9.49 57.68
N GLY A 313 -14.97 10.27 58.31
CA GLY A 313 -16.35 10.61 58.08
C GLY A 313 -16.80 10.82 56.62
N GLU A 314 -18.02 10.45 56.47
CA GLU A 314 -18.90 10.68 55.33
C GLU A 314 -18.67 12.01 54.61
N ARG A 315 -18.20 11.93 53.37
CA ARG A 315 -18.51 12.89 52.30
C ARG A 315 -18.76 12.11 51.04
N THR A 316 -20.00 11.75 50.80
CA THR A 316 -20.54 11.35 49.51
C THR A 316 -20.35 12.50 48.49
N PRO A 317 -19.69 12.28 47.33
CA PRO A 317 -19.84 13.20 46.23
C PRO A 317 -21.22 12.96 45.62
N GLU A 318 -22.10 13.92 45.71
CA GLU A 318 -23.34 13.96 44.95
C GLU A 318 -23.01 13.91 43.45
N SER A 319 -23.41 12.81 42.80
CA SER A 319 -23.51 12.74 41.35
C SER A 319 -24.61 13.70 40.87
N PRO A 320 -24.40 14.41 39.76
CA PRO A 320 -25.47 15.24 39.19
C PRO A 320 -26.63 14.34 38.78
N ARG A 321 -27.76 14.49 39.43
CA ARG A 321 -29.02 13.86 39.09
C ARG A 321 -29.53 14.40 37.77
N GLY A 322 -29.14 13.74 36.65
CA GLY A 322 -29.89 13.75 35.42
C GLY A 322 -30.89 12.63 35.44
N GLY A 323 -32.17 12.93 35.63
CA GLY A 323 -33.25 11.94 35.73
C GLY A 323 -33.54 11.25 34.39
N GLY A 324 -32.94 10.09 34.18
CA GLY A 324 -33.43 9.05 33.30
C GLY A 324 -33.42 7.75 34.09
N ARG A 325 -34.56 7.07 34.23
CA ARG A 325 -34.63 5.71 34.76
C ARG A 325 -33.76 4.86 33.82
N GLY A 326 -32.56 4.48 34.29
CA GLY A 326 -31.73 3.50 33.59
C GLY A 326 -32.56 2.21 33.41
N GLN A 327 -32.32 1.54 32.31
CA GLN A 327 -32.91 0.24 32.02
C GLN A 327 -31.79 -0.79 31.97
N ASP A 328 -32.09 -2.02 32.40
CA ASP A 328 -31.13 -3.11 32.32
C ASP A 328 -30.97 -3.52 30.86
N LEU A 329 -29.72 -3.83 30.48
CA LEU A 329 -29.40 -4.29 29.13
C LEU A 329 -29.03 -5.77 29.18
N GLN A 330 -29.79 -6.59 28.48
CA GLN A 330 -29.51 -8.01 28.28
C GLN A 330 -29.15 -8.25 26.81
N VAL A 331 -27.99 -8.87 26.58
CA VAL A 331 -27.47 -9.15 25.26
C VAL A 331 -27.09 -10.63 25.18
N ALA A 332 -27.80 -11.36 24.34
CA ALA A 332 -27.50 -12.76 24.07
C ALA A 332 -27.55 -13.02 22.58
N PHE A 333 -26.40 -13.37 21.96
CA PHE A 333 -26.36 -13.70 20.55
C PHE A 333 -25.19 -14.62 20.20
N GLU A 334 -25.34 -15.30 19.08
CA GLU A 334 -24.30 -16.13 18.46
C GLU A 334 -24.10 -15.70 16.99
N LEU A 335 -22.85 -15.45 16.61
CA LEU A 335 -22.43 -15.16 15.25
C LEU A 335 -21.41 -16.20 14.80
N PRO A 336 -21.84 -17.33 14.20
CA PRO A 336 -20.97 -18.41 13.79
C PRO A 336 -19.92 -17.97 12.76
N GLU A 337 -20.26 -17.03 11.89
CA GLU A 337 -19.33 -16.49 10.86
C GLU A 337 -18.13 -15.77 11.45
N ARG A 338 -18.22 -15.28 12.68
CA ARG A 338 -17.16 -14.53 13.37
C ARG A 338 -16.65 -15.23 14.63
N ASP A 339 -17.17 -16.44 14.90
CA ASP A 339 -16.85 -17.23 16.10
C ASP A 339 -17.04 -16.45 17.41
N VAL A 340 -18.18 -15.72 17.49
CA VAL A 340 -18.51 -14.86 18.62
C VAL A 340 -19.83 -15.34 19.25
N VAL A 341 -19.74 -15.77 20.51
CA VAL A 341 -20.88 -16.10 21.37
C VAL A 341 -20.88 -15.15 22.57
N VAL A 342 -21.97 -14.45 22.79
CA VAL A 342 -22.10 -13.44 23.83
C VAL A 342 -23.33 -13.71 24.69
N ASN A 343 -23.14 -13.65 26.00
CA ASN A 343 -24.20 -13.55 26.97
C ASN A 343 -23.77 -12.53 28.04
N LEU A 344 -24.35 -11.35 28.00
CA LEU A 344 -23.96 -10.21 28.83
C LEU A 344 -25.19 -9.55 29.41
N GLU A 345 -25.15 -9.24 30.70
CA GLU A 345 -26.17 -8.47 31.42
C GLU A 345 -25.50 -7.24 32.06
N VAL A 346 -26.09 -6.09 31.84
CA VAL A 346 -25.61 -4.81 32.40
C VAL A 346 -26.76 -4.17 33.17
N GLU A 347 -26.60 -4.02 34.46
CA GLU A 347 -27.58 -3.39 35.33
C GLU A 347 -27.70 -1.89 35.05
N ALA A 348 -28.92 -1.36 35.24
CA ALA A 348 -29.20 0.05 35.07
C ALA A 348 -28.30 0.95 35.90
N GLY A 349 -27.72 1.95 35.23
CA GLY A 349 -26.80 2.91 35.88
C GLY A 349 -25.37 2.42 36.06
N HIS A 350 -25.05 1.19 35.64
CA HIS A 350 -23.69 0.66 35.66
C HIS A 350 -22.98 0.80 34.30
N THR A 351 -21.67 0.91 34.33
CA THR A 351 -20.82 0.91 33.13
C THR A 351 -20.01 -0.37 33.10
N THR A 352 -20.20 -1.17 32.05
CA THR A 352 -19.46 -2.41 31.81
C THR A 352 -18.41 -2.19 30.73
N ALA A 353 -17.15 -2.55 31.01
CA ALA A 353 -16.06 -2.49 30.04
C ALA A 353 -15.81 -3.86 29.40
N LEU A 354 -15.78 -3.93 28.06
CA LEU A 354 -15.39 -5.11 27.31
C LEU A 354 -13.88 -5.12 27.11
N ILE A 355 -13.18 -6.00 27.83
CA ILE A 355 -11.71 -6.13 27.80
C ILE A 355 -11.33 -7.46 27.15
N GLY A 356 -10.28 -7.47 26.34
CA GLY A 356 -9.76 -8.67 25.69
C GLY A 356 -8.79 -8.33 24.55
N PRO A 357 -8.04 -9.32 24.03
CA PRO A 357 -7.05 -9.13 22.98
C PRO A 357 -7.67 -8.63 21.65
N ASN A 358 -6.83 -8.13 20.75
CA ASN A 358 -7.29 -7.71 19.43
C ASN A 358 -7.86 -8.91 18.65
N GLY A 359 -9.05 -8.74 18.06
CA GLY A 359 -9.76 -9.83 17.36
C GLY A 359 -10.74 -10.64 18.22
N SER A 360 -10.88 -10.39 19.54
CA SER A 360 -11.78 -11.13 20.44
C SER A 360 -13.28 -10.75 20.31
N GLY A 361 -13.69 -10.07 19.25
CA GLY A 361 -15.11 -9.78 19.00
C GLY A 361 -15.69 -8.54 19.71
N LYS A 362 -14.90 -7.76 20.48
CA LYS A 362 -15.39 -6.57 21.20
C LYS A 362 -16.16 -5.58 20.34
N SER A 363 -15.60 -5.23 19.18
CA SER A 363 -16.26 -4.33 18.22
C SER A 363 -17.53 -4.94 17.63
N THR A 364 -17.58 -6.26 17.47
CA THR A 364 -18.76 -7.00 17.01
C THR A 364 -19.87 -6.89 18.03
N VAL A 365 -19.57 -7.10 19.32
CA VAL A 365 -20.55 -6.93 20.41
C VAL A 365 -21.13 -5.52 20.41
N CYS A 366 -20.28 -4.49 20.37
CA CYS A 366 -20.74 -3.11 20.32
C CYS A 366 -21.60 -2.81 19.07
N SER A 367 -21.26 -3.42 17.92
CA SER A 367 -22.03 -3.21 16.69
C SER A 367 -23.40 -3.88 16.72
N VAL A 368 -23.52 -5.06 17.32
CA VAL A 368 -24.80 -5.74 17.51
C VAL A 368 -25.68 -4.97 18.51
N VAL A 369 -25.12 -4.54 19.65
CA VAL A 369 -25.84 -3.73 20.64
C VAL A 369 -26.32 -2.40 20.06
N ALA A 370 -25.52 -1.80 19.18
CA ALA A 370 -25.89 -0.54 18.49
C ALA A 370 -26.85 -0.73 17.31
N GLY A 371 -27.28 -1.95 16.98
CA GLY A 371 -28.15 -2.23 15.83
C GLY A 371 -27.48 -1.99 14.47
N LEU A 372 -26.14 -2.00 14.41
CA LEU A 372 -25.35 -1.82 13.19
C LEU A 372 -24.99 -3.15 12.51
N LEU A 373 -25.20 -4.25 13.22
CA LEU A 373 -24.95 -5.61 12.74
C LEU A 373 -26.09 -6.51 13.24
N ASP A 374 -26.76 -7.20 12.32
CA ASP A 374 -27.80 -8.18 12.66
C ASP A 374 -27.15 -9.50 13.13
N ALA A 375 -27.67 -10.04 14.23
CA ALA A 375 -27.37 -11.37 14.70
C ALA A 375 -28.57 -12.28 14.47
N GLU A 376 -28.49 -13.24 13.55
CA GLU A 376 -29.61 -14.10 13.14
C GLU A 376 -30.29 -14.88 14.29
N ASN A 377 -29.53 -15.15 15.37
CA ASN A 377 -30.02 -15.86 16.56
C ASN A 377 -29.72 -15.07 17.83
N GLY A 378 -30.05 -13.76 17.86
CA GLY A 378 -29.70 -12.90 18.97
C GLY A 378 -30.88 -12.11 19.53
N GLN A 379 -30.83 -11.83 20.84
CA GLN A 379 -31.72 -10.88 21.51
C GLN A 379 -30.87 -9.80 22.19
N VAL A 380 -31.25 -8.55 21.93
CA VAL A 380 -30.78 -7.38 22.68
C VAL A 380 -32.06 -6.76 23.29
N VAL A 381 -32.18 -6.86 24.61
CA VAL A 381 -33.34 -6.35 25.32
C VAL A 381 -32.91 -5.22 26.22
N LEU A 382 -33.59 -4.10 26.10
CA LEU A 382 -33.39 -2.93 26.94
C LEU A 382 -34.68 -2.70 27.69
N GLY A 383 -34.73 -2.90 29.03
CA GLY A 383 -35.93 -2.70 29.82
C GLY A 383 -36.00 -3.47 31.09
#